data_a487f94f74076f7a55f69091c15ce962
#
_entry.id   a487f94f74076f7a55f69091c15ce962
#
_cell.length_a   1.000
_cell.length_b   1.000
_cell.length_c   1.000
_cell.angle_alpha   90.00
_cell.angle_beta   90.00
_cell.angle_gamma   90.00
#
_symmetry.space_group_name_H-M   'P 1'
#
loop_
_entity.id
_entity.type
_entity.pdbx_description
1 polymer ?
#
loop_
_entity_poly.entity_id
_entity_poly.type
_entity_poly.pdbx_seq_one_letter_code
_entity_poly.pdbx_strand_id
1 'polypeptide(L)'
;RSRAPGVNDPRRAKVRTATEQMLLHQDILFAKNFFHAGVWANELTGTTNGSGSKEFVKFNDTSFDPIGFFDDLRTEIKRQGRRTPNRLALGIQAYNALKNNPFVKESVKYTGTTANPAIVTPNVLAQLFGVEQVKILESTYNSAGLGQKENMEFICDPKAALLCYATPTPQIDEPSAGYIFTWDMLGNGASVAFDQYEGENGTHAEFIEGLCASDMKKTSDDLAIFLKDCV
;
A
#
# COMPACT_ATOMS: atom_id res chain seq x y z
N ARG A 1 12.34 -28.42 -24.58
CA ARG A 1 12.76 -27.09 -25.07
C ARG A 1 11.82 -26.68 -26.18
N SER A 2 11.12 -25.55 -26.04
CA SER A 2 10.33 -25.00 -27.13
C SER A 2 11.26 -24.49 -28.23
N ARG A 3 11.00 -24.93 -29.47
CA ARG A 3 11.74 -24.49 -30.67
C ARG A 3 11.09 -23.29 -31.38
N ALA A 4 10.02 -22.73 -30.81
CA ALA A 4 9.33 -21.60 -31.43
C ALA A 4 10.22 -20.32 -31.37
N PRO A 5 10.43 -19.63 -32.49
CA PRO A 5 11.15 -18.36 -32.49
C PRO A 5 10.43 -17.35 -31.61
N GLY A 6 11.14 -16.67 -30.72
CA GLY A 6 10.57 -15.66 -29.80
C GLY A 6 10.03 -16.19 -28.48
N VAL A 7 10.13 -17.48 -28.19
CA VAL A 7 9.81 -18.02 -26.86
C VAL A 7 10.93 -17.67 -25.89
N ASN A 8 10.60 -16.88 -24.88
CA ASN A 8 11.52 -16.54 -23.79
C ASN A 8 11.97 -17.82 -23.06
N ASP A 9 13.15 -17.78 -22.48
CA ASP A 9 13.68 -18.84 -21.64
C ASP A 9 12.64 -19.23 -20.56
N PRO A 10 12.19 -20.50 -20.52
CA PRO A 10 11.19 -20.94 -19.56
C PRO A 10 11.60 -20.75 -18.10
N ARG A 11 12.91 -20.73 -17.81
CA ARG A 11 13.46 -20.43 -16.50
C ARG A 11 13.11 -19.02 -16.04
N ARG A 12 13.32 -18.02 -16.90
CA ARG A 12 12.97 -16.62 -16.61
C ARG A 12 11.49 -16.44 -16.35
N ALA A 13 10.64 -17.13 -17.11
CA ALA A 13 9.20 -17.09 -16.90
C ALA A 13 8.81 -17.66 -15.53
N LYS A 14 9.44 -18.74 -15.11
CA LYS A 14 9.19 -19.35 -13.79
C LYS A 14 9.69 -18.49 -12.63
N VAL A 15 10.90 -17.94 -12.75
CA VAL A 15 11.42 -16.97 -11.76
C VAL A 15 10.46 -15.79 -11.60
N ARG A 16 9.99 -15.21 -12.71
CA ARG A 16 9.05 -14.09 -12.69
C ARG A 16 7.75 -14.46 -11.96
N THR A 17 7.15 -15.60 -12.31
CA THR A 17 5.92 -16.05 -11.65
C THR A 17 6.14 -16.28 -10.14
N ALA A 18 7.26 -16.88 -9.75
CA ALA A 18 7.59 -17.08 -8.34
C ALA A 18 7.76 -15.72 -7.61
N THR A 19 8.45 -14.76 -8.24
CA THR A 19 8.60 -13.41 -7.69
C THR A 19 7.26 -12.73 -7.49
N GLU A 20 6.37 -12.80 -8.48
CA GLU A 20 5.02 -12.21 -8.40
C GLU A 20 4.22 -12.81 -7.24
N GLN A 21 4.28 -14.12 -7.03
CA GLN A 21 3.61 -14.80 -5.91
C GLN A 21 4.21 -14.37 -4.55
N MET A 22 5.52 -14.22 -4.46
CA MET A 22 6.17 -13.78 -3.23
C MET A 22 5.84 -12.33 -2.90
N LEU A 23 5.80 -11.43 -3.88
CA LEU A 23 5.38 -10.04 -3.69
C LEU A 23 3.90 -9.96 -3.27
N LEU A 24 3.03 -10.78 -3.89
CA LEU A 24 1.63 -10.85 -3.49
C LEU A 24 1.48 -11.31 -2.02
N HIS A 25 2.29 -12.26 -1.59
CA HIS A 25 2.32 -12.69 -0.20
C HIS A 25 2.78 -11.55 0.75
N GLN A 26 3.76 -10.75 0.34
CA GLN A 26 4.17 -9.56 1.10
C GLN A 26 3.05 -8.52 1.20
N ASP A 27 2.28 -8.31 0.13
CA ASP A 27 1.10 -7.42 0.16
C ASP A 27 0.05 -7.93 1.17
N ILE A 28 -0.19 -9.24 1.24
CA ILE A 28 -1.10 -9.85 2.23
C ILE A 28 -0.58 -9.63 3.66
N LEU A 29 0.72 -9.81 3.89
CA LEU A 29 1.32 -9.54 5.20
C LEU A 29 1.25 -8.06 5.57
N PHE A 30 1.44 -7.15 4.61
CA PHE A 30 1.26 -5.71 4.81
C PHE A 30 -0.18 -5.37 5.22
N ALA A 31 -1.16 -5.90 4.51
CA ALA A 31 -2.57 -5.70 4.85
C ALA A 31 -2.89 -6.17 6.27
N LYS A 32 -2.38 -7.34 6.66
CA LYS A 32 -2.60 -7.94 7.98
C LYS A 32 -1.89 -7.18 9.11
N ASN A 33 -0.69 -6.66 8.88
CA ASN A 33 0.14 -6.08 9.95
C ASN A 33 0.05 -4.56 10.05
N PHE A 34 -0.32 -3.86 8.97
CA PHE A 34 -0.34 -2.40 8.92
C PHE A 34 -1.66 -1.80 8.46
N PHE A 35 -2.35 -2.44 7.50
CA PHE A 35 -3.53 -1.86 6.87
C PHE A 35 -4.83 -2.53 7.34
N HIS A 36 -5.03 -2.55 8.64
CA HIS A 36 -6.15 -3.23 9.28
C HIS A 36 -6.59 -2.46 10.52
N ALA A 37 -7.89 -2.42 10.79
CA ALA A 37 -8.45 -1.82 12.00
C ALA A 37 -7.98 -2.57 13.27
N GLY A 38 -7.67 -1.84 14.33
CA GLY A 38 -7.16 -2.39 15.59
C GLY A 38 -5.63 -2.51 15.66
N VAL A 39 -4.91 -2.16 14.59
CA VAL A 39 -3.44 -2.15 14.59
C VAL A 39 -2.89 -0.86 15.19
N TRP A 40 -3.50 0.27 14.87
CA TRP A 40 -3.01 1.60 15.26
C TRP A 40 -3.81 2.13 16.45
N ALA A 41 -3.13 2.78 17.40
CA ALA A 41 -3.80 3.44 18.53
C ALA A 41 -4.62 4.67 18.08
N ASN A 42 -4.13 5.35 17.03
CA ASN A 42 -4.78 6.50 16.43
C ASN A 42 -5.64 6.03 15.23
N GLU A 43 -6.91 5.73 15.50
CA GLU A 43 -7.88 5.35 14.48
C GLU A 43 -9.05 6.33 14.44
N LEU A 44 -9.46 6.70 13.24
CA LEU A 44 -10.65 7.49 12.97
C LEU A 44 -11.64 6.70 12.11
N THR A 45 -12.93 6.89 12.37
CA THR A 45 -14.01 6.20 11.64
C THR A 45 -14.79 7.19 10.79
N GLY A 46 -14.98 6.88 9.52
CA GLY A 46 -15.85 7.64 8.63
C GLY A 46 -17.32 7.41 8.99
N THR A 47 -18.03 8.48 9.30
CA THR A 47 -19.46 8.47 9.56
C THR A 47 -20.16 9.52 8.70
N THR A 48 -21.49 9.44 8.61
CA THR A 48 -22.26 10.41 7.82
C THR A 48 -22.18 11.82 8.41
N ASN A 49 -22.08 11.95 9.74
CA ASN A 49 -22.15 13.23 10.44
C ASN A 49 -20.81 13.71 11.02
N GLY A 50 -19.84 12.81 11.22
CA GLY A 50 -18.50 13.15 11.74
C GLY A 50 -18.47 13.88 13.08
N SER A 51 -19.43 13.60 13.99
CA SER A 51 -19.62 14.38 15.21
C SER A 51 -18.92 13.83 16.45
N GLY A 52 -18.37 12.62 16.38
CA GLY A 52 -17.60 12.00 17.46
C GLY A 52 -16.16 12.43 17.50
N SER A 53 -15.51 12.33 18.66
CA SER A 53 -14.09 12.70 18.85
C SER A 53 -13.10 11.88 18.03
N LYS A 54 -13.51 10.70 17.55
CA LYS A 54 -12.74 9.81 16.67
C LYS A 54 -13.50 9.53 15.36
N GLU A 55 -14.32 10.49 14.93
CA GLU A 55 -15.12 10.38 13.72
C GLU A 55 -14.77 11.49 12.75
N PHE A 56 -14.96 11.22 11.47
CA PHE A 56 -14.88 12.21 10.41
C PHE A 56 -15.98 11.98 9.37
N VAL A 57 -16.29 13.00 8.61
CA VAL A 57 -17.27 12.91 7.51
C VAL A 57 -16.66 12.11 6.37
N LYS A 58 -17.43 11.21 5.78
CA LYS A 58 -16.98 10.33 4.69
C LYS A 58 -16.51 11.13 3.46
N PHE A 59 -15.53 10.59 2.75
CA PHE A 59 -14.90 11.23 1.58
C PHE A 59 -15.85 11.44 0.39
N ASN A 60 -16.92 10.65 0.32
CA ASN A 60 -17.93 10.78 -0.73
C ASN A 60 -18.97 11.88 -0.45
N ASP A 61 -18.95 12.49 0.73
CA ASP A 61 -19.81 13.61 1.04
C ASP A 61 -19.34 14.87 0.31
N THR A 62 -20.28 15.62 -0.26
CA THR A 62 -19.99 16.85 -1.00
C THR A 62 -19.60 18.02 -0.12
N SER A 63 -19.91 17.97 1.17
CA SER A 63 -19.54 18.99 2.18
C SER A 63 -18.17 18.74 2.81
N PHE A 64 -17.58 17.56 2.58
CA PHE A 64 -16.30 17.18 3.15
C PHE A 64 -15.14 17.88 2.45
N ASP A 65 -14.34 18.65 3.20
CA ASP A 65 -13.09 19.23 2.73
C ASP A 65 -11.91 18.30 3.04
N PRO A 66 -11.41 17.54 2.06
CA PRO A 66 -10.30 16.62 2.29
C PRO A 66 -8.97 17.36 2.52
N ILE A 67 -8.78 18.56 1.95
CA ILE A 67 -7.51 19.30 2.06
C ILE A 67 -7.31 19.75 3.50
N GLY A 68 -8.30 20.45 4.06
CA GLY A 68 -8.26 20.86 5.46
C GLY A 68 -8.14 19.69 6.41
N PHE A 69 -8.88 18.61 6.17
CA PHE A 69 -8.84 17.40 6.99
C PHE A 69 -7.44 16.76 7.03
N PHE A 70 -6.78 16.57 5.89
CA PHE A 70 -5.44 16.00 5.87
C PHE A 70 -4.37 16.94 6.46
N ASP A 71 -4.55 18.26 6.37
CA ASP A 71 -3.67 19.22 7.04
C ASP A 71 -3.79 19.13 8.57
N ASP A 72 -5.00 18.95 9.10
CA ASP A 72 -5.23 18.72 10.53
C ASP A 72 -4.58 17.41 11.00
N LEU A 73 -4.74 16.32 10.26
CA LEU A 73 -4.11 15.05 10.58
C LEU A 73 -2.57 15.14 10.55
N ARG A 74 -2.01 15.85 9.58
CA ARG A 74 -0.55 16.08 9.52
C ARG A 74 -0.05 16.87 10.71
N THR A 75 -0.81 17.87 11.13
CA THR A 75 -0.49 18.68 12.30
C THR A 75 -0.53 17.83 13.56
N GLU A 76 -1.52 16.96 13.68
CA GLU A 76 -1.65 16.04 14.83
C GLU A 76 -0.49 15.04 14.90
N ILE A 77 -0.14 14.38 13.80
CA ILE A 77 1.02 13.47 13.75
C ILE A 77 2.31 14.21 14.09
N LYS A 78 2.49 15.42 13.56
CA LYS A 78 3.68 16.23 13.87
C LYS A 78 3.74 16.62 15.34
N ARG A 79 2.61 16.91 15.95
CA ARG A 79 2.51 17.27 17.36
C ARG A 79 2.87 16.09 18.27
N GLN A 80 2.38 14.89 17.95
CA GLN A 80 2.61 13.68 18.74
C GLN A 80 3.98 13.06 18.46
N GLY A 81 4.29 12.83 17.17
CA GLY A 81 5.46 12.07 16.74
C GLY A 81 6.67 12.91 16.34
N ARG A 82 6.59 14.27 16.39
CA ARG A 82 7.66 15.20 15.99
C ARG A 82 8.17 15.04 14.55
N ARG A 83 7.51 14.27 13.72
CA ARG A 83 7.80 14.06 12.30
C ARG A 83 6.57 14.40 11.46
N THR A 84 6.80 14.95 10.27
CA THR A 84 5.72 15.21 9.33
C THR A 84 5.46 13.95 8.53
N PRO A 85 4.21 13.45 8.45
CA PRO A 85 3.91 12.26 7.66
C PRO A 85 4.24 12.50 6.19
N ASN A 86 4.79 11.47 5.55
CA ASN A 86 5.27 11.56 4.18
C ASN A 86 4.61 10.52 3.25
N ARG A 87 3.88 9.57 3.80
CA ARG A 87 3.23 8.49 3.03
C ARG A 87 1.74 8.46 3.31
N LEU A 88 0.96 8.34 2.24
CA LEU A 88 -0.48 8.11 2.31
C LEU A 88 -0.83 6.89 1.47
N ALA A 89 -1.30 5.83 2.11
CA ALA A 89 -1.83 4.65 1.45
C ALA A 89 -3.36 4.73 1.43
N LEU A 90 -3.96 4.53 0.26
CA LEU A 90 -5.40 4.62 0.04
C LEU A 90 -5.93 3.32 -0.54
N GLY A 91 -7.01 2.79 0.01
CA GLY A 91 -7.80 1.79 -0.67
C GLY A 91 -8.44 2.35 -1.94
N ILE A 92 -8.72 1.50 -2.91
CA ILE A 92 -9.19 1.92 -4.24
C ILE A 92 -10.49 2.74 -4.21
N GLN A 93 -11.44 2.38 -3.32
CA GLN A 93 -12.70 3.11 -3.18
C GLN A 93 -12.49 4.47 -2.51
N ALA A 94 -11.64 4.54 -1.47
CA ALA A 94 -11.28 5.79 -0.83
C ALA A 94 -10.59 6.75 -1.81
N TYR A 95 -9.68 6.24 -2.65
CA TYR A 95 -9.05 7.02 -3.71
C TYR A 95 -10.08 7.55 -4.71
N ASN A 96 -11.02 6.70 -5.18
CA ASN A 96 -12.04 7.12 -6.14
C ASN A 96 -12.98 8.18 -5.55
N ALA A 97 -13.31 8.09 -4.26
CA ALA A 97 -14.10 9.11 -3.57
C ALA A 97 -13.36 10.45 -3.51
N LEU A 98 -12.09 10.46 -3.09
CA LEU A 98 -11.25 11.67 -3.07
C LEU A 98 -11.07 12.28 -4.46
N LYS A 99 -10.82 11.46 -5.47
CA LYS A 99 -10.70 11.91 -6.86
C LYS A 99 -11.96 12.61 -7.36
N ASN A 100 -13.13 12.15 -6.90
CA ASN A 100 -14.43 12.69 -7.32
C ASN A 100 -14.93 13.83 -6.43
N ASN A 101 -14.29 14.08 -5.30
CA ASN A 101 -14.68 15.13 -4.37
C ASN A 101 -14.62 16.52 -5.04
N PRO A 102 -15.64 17.39 -4.85
CA PRO A 102 -15.72 18.69 -5.48
C PRO A 102 -14.59 19.63 -5.08
N PHE A 103 -14.15 19.64 -3.84
CA PHE A 103 -13.03 20.48 -3.36
C PHE A 103 -11.72 20.12 -4.06
N VAL A 104 -11.42 18.84 -4.23
CA VAL A 104 -10.22 18.38 -4.96
C VAL A 104 -10.31 18.78 -6.42
N LYS A 105 -11.47 18.56 -7.07
CA LYS A 105 -11.68 18.93 -8.47
C LYS A 105 -11.54 20.43 -8.69
N GLU A 106 -12.07 21.25 -7.80
CA GLU A 106 -11.98 22.70 -7.89
C GLU A 106 -10.54 23.19 -7.73
N SER A 107 -9.79 22.64 -6.76
CA SER A 107 -8.38 22.99 -6.54
C SER A 107 -7.50 22.66 -7.75
N VAL A 108 -7.83 21.60 -8.49
CA VAL A 108 -7.06 21.15 -9.67
C VAL A 108 -7.53 21.84 -10.95
N LYS A 109 -8.76 22.37 -11.00
CA LYS A 109 -9.42 22.88 -12.21
C LYS A 109 -8.60 23.91 -12.98
N TYR A 110 -7.88 24.77 -12.30
CA TYR A 110 -7.12 25.86 -12.91
C TYR A 110 -5.65 25.52 -13.24
N THR A 111 -5.21 24.31 -12.93
CA THR A 111 -3.84 23.84 -13.21
C THR A 111 -3.69 23.24 -14.60
N GLY A 112 -4.79 22.89 -15.25
CA GLY A 112 -4.82 22.34 -16.61
C GLY A 112 -4.91 23.40 -17.71
N THR A 113 -4.45 23.04 -18.90
CA THR A 113 -4.62 23.79 -20.13
C THR A 113 -5.55 23.04 -21.09
N THR A 114 -6.02 23.71 -22.15
CA THR A 114 -6.88 23.07 -23.19
C THR A 114 -6.19 21.84 -23.83
N ALA A 115 -4.87 21.88 -23.98
CA ALA A 115 -4.09 20.80 -24.55
C ALA A 115 -3.81 19.65 -23.54
N ASN A 116 -3.74 20.00 -22.23
CA ASN A 116 -3.54 19.05 -21.14
C ASN A 116 -4.59 19.31 -20.05
N PRO A 117 -5.76 18.65 -20.13
CA PRO A 117 -6.80 18.83 -19.12
C PRO A 117 -6.30 18.37 -17.74
N ALA A 118 -6.71 19.10 -16.71
CA ALA A 118 -6.36 18.76 -15.34
C ALA A 118 -6.97 17.40 -14.94
N ILE A 119 -6.10 16.45 -14.64
CA ILE A 119 -6.48 15.10 -14.19
C ILE A 119 -5.98 14.90 -12.76
N VAL A 120 -6.85 14.43 -11.88
CA VAL A 120 -6.50 14.08 -10.51
C VAL A 120 -5.74 12.74 -10.54
N THR A 121 -4.42 12.82 -10.40
CA THR A 121 -3.52 11.67 -10.28
C THR A 121 -3.05 11.51 -8.84
N PRO A 122 -2.50 10.35 -8.43
CA PRO A 122 -1.93 10.17 -7.09
C PRO A 122 -0.86 11.22 -6.76
N ASN A 123 -0.06 11.66 -7.75
CA ASN A 123 0.95 12.70 -7.54
C ASN A 123 0.34 14.07 -7.27
N VAL A 124 -0.77 14.41 -7.93
CA VAL A 124 -1.50 15.65 -7.66
C VAL A 124 -2.11 15.62 -6.25
N LEU A 125 -2.68 14.49 -5.84
CA LEU A 125 -3.16 14.32 -4.47
C LEU A 125 -2.03 14.43 -3.44
N ALA A 126 -0.85 13.89 -3.74
CA ALA A 126 0.31 14.01 -2.88
C ALA A 126 0.70 15.48 -2.66
N GLN A 127 0.69 16.28 -3.70
CA GLN A 127 0.95 17.72 -3.62
C GLN A 127 -0.14 18.46 -2.84
N LEU A 128 -1.43 18.17 -3.09
CA LEU A 128 -2.55 18.79 -2.39
C LEU A 128 -2.55 18.49 -0.89
N PHE A 129 -2.26 17.23 -0.51
CA PHE A 129 -2.23 16.83 0.89
C PHE A 129 -0.86 17.05 1.55
N GLY A 130 0.11 17.59 0.81
CA GLY A 130 1.44 17.89 1.34
C GLY A 130 2.21 16.67 1.83
N VAL A 131 2.03 15.52 1.18
CA VAL A 131 2.77 14.29 1.42
C VAL A 131 3.73 14.01 0.27
N GLU A 132 4.80 13.23 0.50
CA GLU A 132 5.74 12.92 -0.57
C GLU A 132 5.15 11.93 -1.58
N GLN A 133 4.38 10.95 -1.09
CA GLN A 133 3.86 9.89 -1.94
C GLN A 133 2.47 9.44 -1.50
N VAL A 134 1.57 9.30 -2.48
CA VAL A 134 0.28 8.61 -2.36
C VAL A 134 0.37 7.28 -3.09
N LYS A 135 0.04 6.19 -2.40
CA LYS A 135 -0.05 4.83 -2.97
C LYS A 135 -1.48 4.35 -2.94
N ILE A 136 -1.93 3.77 -4.05
CA ILE A 136 -3.24 3.14 -4.16
C ILE A 136 -3.04 1.64 -3.95
N LEU A 137 -3.80 1.07 -3.04
CA LEU A 137 -3.80 -0.36 -2.72
C LEU A 137 -4.92 -1.03 -3.51
N GLU A 138 -4.56 -1.63 -4.66
CA GLU A 138 -5.50 -2.22 -5.61
C GLU A 138 -5.21 -3.70 -5.90
N SER A 139 -4.22 -4.29 -5.21
CA SER A 139 -3.87 -5.70 -5.36
C SER A 139 -5.05 -6.58 -4.96
N THR A 140 -5.30 -7.62 -5.78
CA THR A 140 -6.36 -8.60 -5.56
C THR A 140 -5.79 -10.00 -5.43
N TYR A 141 -6.50 -10.86 -4.73
CA TYR A 141 -6.16 -12.27 -4.60
C TYR A 141 -7.41 -13.13 -4.69
N ASN A 142 -7.24 -14.41 -4.99
CA ASN A 142 -8.33 -15.36 -4.99
C ASN A 142 -8.48 -15.97 -3.58
N SER A 143 -9.58 -15.67 -2.89
CA SER A 143 -9.88 -16.18 -1.56
C SER A 143 -10.54 -17.56 -1.58
N ALA A 144 -10.87 -18.10 -2.77
CA ALA A 144 -11.52 -19.40 -2.88
C ALA A 144 -10.56 -20.55 -2.56
N GLY A 145 -11.06 -21.57 -1.89
CA GLY A 145 -10.35 -22.84 -1.66
C GLY A 145 -10.09 -23.59 -2.96
N LEU A 146 -9.12 -24.51 -2.92
CA LEU A 146 -8.79 -25.37 -4.05
C LEU A 146 -10.03 -26.13 -4.57
N GLY A 147 -10.29 -26.05 -5.88
CA GLY A 147 -11.41 -26.69 -6.54
C GLY A 147 -12.76 -25.97 -6.43
N GLN A 148 -12.80 -24.82 -5.79
CA GLN A 148 -13.99 -23.95 -5.73
C GLN A 148 -13.97 -22.93 -6.85
N LYS A 149 -15.15 -22.31 -7.13
CA LYS A 149 -15.25 -21.20 -8.05
C LYS A 149 -14.40 -20.02 -7.53
N GLU A 150 -13.67 -19.38 -8.44
CA GLU A 150 -12.87 -18.19 -8.12
C GLU A 150 -13.69 -17.10 -7.43
N ASN A 151 -13.14 -16.56 -6.33
CA ASN A 151 -13.67 -15.42 -5.59
C ASN A 151 -12.55 -14.38 -5.42
N MET A 152 -12.54 -13.38 -6.30
CA MET A 152 -11.50 -12.34 -6.29
C MET A 152 -11.86 -11.25 -5.30
N GLU A 153 -10.97 -10.99 -4.34
CA GLU A 153 -11.13 -9.97 -3.31
C GLU A 153 -9.90 -9.05 -3.29
N PHE A 154 -10.11 -7.81 -2.81
CA PHE A 154 -8.97 -6.92 -2.56
C PHE A 154 -8.22 -7.39 -1.31
N ILE A 155 -6.89 -7.35 -1.40
CA ILE A 155 -6.01 -7.70 -0.26
C ILE A 155 -6.17 -6.71 0.88
N CYS A 156 -6.20 -5.42 0.56
CA CYS A 156 -6.40 -4.34 1.51
C CYS A 156 -7.86 -3.86 1.50
N ASP A 157 -8.34 -3.38 2.65
CA ASP A 157 -9.68 -2.78 2.73
C ASP A 157 -9.81 -1.64 1.71
N PRO A 158 -10.70 -1.74 0.71
CA PRO A 158 -10.85 -0.74 -0.33
C PRO A 158 -11.37 0.61 0.20
N LYS A 159 -11.95 0.65 1.39
CA LYS A 159 -12.55 1.85 2.02
C LYS A 159 -11.67 2.52 3.05
N ALA A 160 -10.50 1.96 3.33
CA ALA A 160 -9.61 2.47 4.35
C ALA A 160 -8.49 3.35 3.77
N ALA A 161 -7.85 4.11 4.66
CA ALA A 161 -6.67 4.89 4.35
C ALA A 161 -5.69 4.88 5.54
N LEU A 162 -4.40 5.01 5.26
CA LEU A 162 -3.35 5.08 6.26
C LEU A 162 -2.42 6.26 5.94
N LEU A 163 -2.40 7.25 6.82
CA LEU A 163 -1.44 8.34 6.78
C LEU A 163 -0.32 8.05 7.77
N CYS A 164 0.92 7.99 7.32
CA CYS A 164 2.05 7.63 8.17
C CYS A 164 3.35 8.33 7.79
N TYR A 165 4.27 8.33 8.73
CA TYR A 165 5.67 8.66 8.50
C TYR A 165 6.48 7.39 8.35
N ALA A 166 7.13 7.24 7.21
CA ALA A 166 8.09 6.18 6.95
C ALA A 166 9.45 6.81 6.64
N THR A 167 10.48 6.43 7.40
CA THR A 167 11.81 7.00 7.18
C THR A 167 12.37 6.63 5.81
N PRO A 168 12.93 7.58 5.06
CA PRO A 168 13.58 7.28 3.78
C PRO A 168 14.91 6.55 3.93
N THR A 169 15.56 6.69 5.11
CA THR A 169 16.85 6.09 5.40
C THR A 169 16.76 5.29 6.69
N PRO A 170 16.47 3.98 6.61
CA PRO A 170 16.36 3.14 7.80
C PRO A 170 17.69 3.07 8.56
N GLN A 171 17.64 3.40 9.86
CA GLN A 171 18.77 3.28 10.80
C GLN A 171 18.24 2.85 12.15
N ILE A 172 19.14 2.41 13.05
CA ILE A 172 18.78 1.83 14.34
C ILE A 172 17.96 2.81 15.21
N ASP A 173 18.30 4.10 15.20
CA ASP A 173 17.66 5.12 16.05
C ASP A 173 16.69 6.05 15.28
N GLU A 174 16.39 5.75 14.03
CA GLU A 174 15.49 6.60 13.24
C GLU A 174 14.02 6.20 13.47
N PRO A 175 13.17 7.12 13.96
CA PRO A 175 11.77 6.82 14.18
C PRO A 175 11.01 6.62 12.86
N SER A 176 10.15 5.61 12.82
CA SER A 176 9.24 5.31 11.70
C SER A 176 7.96 4.71 12.25
N ALA A 177 6.87 4.78 11.51
CA ALA A 177 5.63 4.11 11.89
C ALA A 177 5.77 2.59 11.93
N GLY A 178 6.57 2.04 11.02
CA GLY A 178 6.86 0.61 10.98
C GLY A 178 8.06 0.30 10.11
N TYR A 179 8.57 -0.89 10.25
CA TYR A 179 9.67 -1.42 9.48
C TYR A 179 9.36 -2.81 8.93
N ILE A 180 9.97 -3.10 7.79
CA ILE A 180 10.07 -4.45 7.24
C ILE A 180 11.50 -4.90 7.46
N PHE A 181 11.69 -5.86 8.37
CA PHE A 181 12.98 -6.45 8.64
C PHE A 181 13.23 -7.59 7.67
N THR A 182 14.37 -7.60 7.02
CA THR A 182 14.82 -8.67 6.13
C THR A 182 16.04 -9.35 6.72
N TRP A 183 16.24 -10.63 6.39
CA TRP A 183 17.38 -11.37 6.87
C TRP A 183 18.56 -11.20 5.88
N ASP A 184 19.68 -10.70 6.36
CA ASP A 184 20.87 -10.39 5.56
C ASP A 184 21.59 -11.63 5.01
N MET A 185 21.39 -12.81 5.62
CA MET A 185 21.94 -14.07 5.14
C MET A 185 21.27 -14.59 3.86
N LEU A 186 20.14 -14.01 3.46
CA LEU A 186 19.47 -14.25 2.19
C LEU A 186 19.92 -13.21 1.15
N GLY A 187 21.04 -13.48 0.46
CA GLY A 187 21.41 -12.69 -0.72
C GLY A 187 21.70 -11.20 -0.49
N ASN A 188 22.55 -10.84 0.49
CA ASN A 188 22.97 -9.46 0.77
C ASN A 188 21.83 -8.49 1.14
N GLY A 189 20.85 -8.94 1.94
CA GLY A 189 19.73 -8.12 2.37
C GLY A 189 18.63 -7.94 1.31
N ALA A 190 18.68 -8.71 0.23
CA ALA A 190 17.57 -8.74 -0.73
C ALA A 190 16.33 -9.36 -0.08
N SER A 191 15.16 -8.79 -0.38
CA SER A 191 13.88 -9.32 0.12
C SER A 191 13.54 -10.69 -0.45
N VAL A 192 14.13 -11.06 -1.59
CA VAL A 192 13.92 -12.32 -2.29
C VAL A 192 15.25 -12.80 -2.85
N ALA A 193 15.62 -14.04 -2.57
CA ALA A 193 16.74 -14.74 -3.17
C ALA A 193 16.22 -15.92 -3.99
N PHE A 194 16.91 -16.28 -5.06
CA PHE A 194 16.58 -17.44 -5.88
C PHE A 194 17.75 -18.40 -5.92
N ASP A 195 17.45 -19.67 -5.74
CA ASP A 195 18.38 -20.77 -5.93
C ASP A 195 17.88 -21.70 -7.02
N GLN A 196 18.79 -22.34 -7.71
CA GLN A 196 18.50 -23.23 -8.82
C GLN A 196 19.31 -24.51 -8.64
N TYR A 197 18.63 -25.65 -8.60
CA TYR A 197 19.25 -26.95 -8.44
C TYR A 197 18.63 -27.99 -9.36
N GLU A 198 19.41 -28.99 -9.70
CA GLU A 198 18.95 -30.14 -10.46
C GLU A 198 18.26 -31.14 -9.52
N GLY A 199 17.18 -31.75 -9.99
CA GLY A 199 16.49 -32.82 -9.26
C GLY A 199 17.33 -34.08 -9.09
N GLU A 200 16.86 -34.99 -8.28
CA GLU A 200 17.50 -36.30 -8.05
C GLU A 200 17.76 -37.01 -9.36
N ASN A 201 18.80 -37.87 -9.34
CA ASN A 201 19.20 -38.70 -10.49
C ASN A 201 18.00 -39.46 -11.09
N GLY A 202 17.72 -39.20 -12.39
CA GLY A 202 16.64 -39.80 -13.14
C GLY A 202 15.38 -38.97 -13.30
N THR A 203 15.22 -37.83 -12.59
CA THR A 203 14.06 -36.97 -12.75
C THR A 203 14.16 -36.03 -13.96
N HIS A 204 15.38 -35.75 -14.44
CA HIS A 204 15.66 -34.79 -15.54
C HIS A 204 14.92 -33.47 -15.38
N ALA A 205 14.69 -33.07 -14.14
CA ALA A 205 13.97 -31.86 -13.78
C ALA A 205 14.91 -30.83 -13.12
N GLU A 206 14.68 -29.57 -13.41
CA GLU A 206 15.38 -28.46 -12.81
C GLU A 206 14.40 -27.71 -11.92
N PHE A 207 14.79 -27.43 -10.69
CA PHE A 207 14.00 -26.74 -9.70
C PHE A 207 14.51 -25.31 -9.53
N ILE A 208 13.57 -24.37 -9.42
CA ILE A 208 13.84 -22.99 -9.08
C ILE A 208 13.14 -22.72 -7.76
N GLU A 209 13.92 -22.41 -6.73
CA GLU A 209 13.45 -22.11 -5.40
C GLU A 209 13.57 -20.61 -5.13
N GLY A 210 12.49 -20.00 -4.66
CA GLY A 210 12.50 -18.62 -4.17
C GLY A 210 12.47 -18.61 -2.65
N LEU A 211 13.41 -17.90 -2.06
CA LEU A 211 13.55 -17.74 -0.61
C LEU A 211 13.21 -16.30 -0.24
N CYS A 212 12.32 -16.13 0.73
CA CYS A 212 11.97 -14.83 1.29
C CYS A 212 11.93 -14.94 2.82
N ALA A 213 12.63 -14.04 3.49
CA ALA A 213 12.56 -13.90 4.93
C ALA A 213 12.33 -12.42 5.28
N SER A 214 11.11 -12.09 5.66
CA SER A 214 10.74 -10.76 6.07
C SER A 214 9.80 -10.80 7.28
N ASP A 215 9.98 -9.86 8.19
CA ASP A 215 9.08 -9.64 9.32
C ASP A 215 8.65 -8.17 9.35
N MET A 216 7.36 -7.94 9.43
CA MET A 216 6.77 -6.60 9.42
C MET A 216 6.31 -6.22 10.82
N LYS A 217 6.91 -5.18 11.37
CA LYS A 217 6.61 -4.70 12.74
C LYS A 217 6.23 -3.24 12.76
N LYS A 218 5.15 -2.94 13.45
CA LYS A 218 4.82 -1.59 13.88
C LYS A 218 5.80 -1.15 14.97
N THR A 219 6.37 0.03 14.83
CA THR A 219 7.37 0.57 15.78
C THR A 219 6.87 1.77 16.56
N SER A 220 5.96 2.57 16.01
CA SER A 220 5.39 3.73 16.69
C SER A 220 3.94 3.96 16.30
N ASP A 221 3.08 4.18 17.28
CA ASP A 221 1.68 4.55 17.08
C ASP A 221 1.49 6.04 16.76
N ASP A 222 2.40 6.89 17.28
CA ASP A 222 2.30 8.35 17.15
C ASP A 222 2.62 8.88 15.75
N LEU A 223 3.19 8.01 14.91
CA LEU A 223 3.63 8.34 13.55
C LEU A 223 2.67 7.87 12.47
N ALA A 224 1.50 7.38 12.85
CA ALA A 224 0.48 6.95 11.89
C ALA A 224 -0.93 7.18 12.41
N ILE A 225 -1.85 7.45 11.49
CA ILE A 225 -3.30 7.51 11.73
C ILE A 225 -3.97 6.62 10.69
N PHE A 226 -4.79 5.70 11.17
CA PHE A 226 -5.59 4.81 10.32
C PHE A 226 -7.01 5.35 10.21
N LEU A 227 -7.52 5.42 8.99
CA LEU A 227 -8.87 5.87 8.66
C LEU A 227 -9.65 4.68 8.13
N LYS A 228 -10.72 4.33 8.79
CA LYS A 228 -11.63 3.24 8.38
C LYS A 228 -12.97 3.79 7.91
N ASP A 229 -13.65 3.03 7.06
CA ASP A 229 -14.98 3.38 6.53
C ASP A 229 -15.02 4.77 5.86
N CYS A 230 -13.98 5.09 5.09
CA CYS A 230 -13.86 6.41 4.44
C CYS A 230 -14.96 6.69 3.39
N VAL A 231 -15.70 5.64 2.94
CA VAL A 231 -16.72 5.73 1.90
C VAL A 231 -18.04 5.09 2.33
#